data_05487cd92dc873ac0e9d6d98118c9db5
#
_entry.id   05487cd92dc873ac0e9d6d98118c9db5
#
_cell.length_a   1.000
_cell.length_b   1.000
_cell.length_c   1.000
_cell.angle_alpha   90.00
_cell.angle_beta   90.00
_cell.angle_gamma   90.00
#
_symmetry.space_group_name_H-M   'P 1'
#
loop_
_entity.id
_entity.type
_entity.pdbx_description
1 polymer ?
#
loop_
_entity_poly.entity_id
_entity_poly.type
_entity_poly.pdbx_seq_one_letter_code
_entity_poly.pdbx_strand_id
1 'polypeptide(L)'
;MRSILITGAGSGIGAGLATVLAADGHHLLVSDADLAAAEQTTQQVRAAGGSAEALALDVTDEHSIAQALAAASRAPEVLVNNAGLQQVAPLEEFPMQRWALLVDVMLTGAARLSRAVLPGMRAGGYGRIVNIGSIHSLVASPYKSAYVAAKHGLIGLSKVLALETADCDITANTLCPSYVRTPLVERQIADQARTRGIAEDAGIREVML
;
A
#
# COMPACT_ATOMS: atom_id res chain seq x y z
N MET A 1 7.45 8.11 19.98
CA MET A 1 6.31 8.46 19.12
C MET A 1 6.85 8.87 17.75
N ARG A 2 6.37 8.27 16.65
CA ARG A 2 6.78 8.58 15.26
C ARG A 2 5.56 9.07 14.47
N SER A 3 5.81 9.82 13.39
CA SER A 3 4.79 10.19 12.39
C SER A 3 4.82 9.16 11.26
N ILE A 4 3.70 8.48 11.00
CA ILE A 4 3.60 7.35 10.06
C ILE A 4 2.55 7.66 8.99
N LEU A 5 2.98 7.81 7.74
CA LEU A 5 2.08 7.93 6.59
C LEU A 5 1.75 6.53 6.05
N ILE A 6 0.46 6.21 5.96
CA ILE A 6 -0.03 4.95 5.39
C ILE A 6 -0.94 5.27 4.21
N THR A 7 -0.61 4.77 3.02
CA THR A 7 -1.43 4.95 1.82
C THR A 7 -2.46 3.84 1.65
N GLY A 8 -3.63 4.16 1.09
CA GLY A 8 -4.74 3.21 0.98
C GLY A 8 -5.22 2.75 2.36
N ALA A 9 -5.21 3.65 3.34
CA ALA A 9 -5.52 3.36 4.73
C ALA A 9 -7.01 3.54 5.07
N GLY A 10 -7.86 3.82 4.08
CA GLY A 10 -9.31 3.85 4.25
C GLY A 10 -9.94 2.47 4.49
N SER A 11 -9.22 1.37 4.23
CA SER A 11 -9.74 0.01 4.42
C SER A 11 -8.63 -1.04 4.56
N GLY A 12 -9.04 -2.30 4.80
CA GLY A 12 -8.17 -3.48 4.71
C GLY A 12 -6.92 -3.43 5.58
N ILE A 13 -5.77 -3.80 5.01
CA ILE A 13 -4.49 -3.85 5.73
C ILE A 13 -4.10 -2.46 6.24
N GLY A 14 -4.27 -1.41 5.42
CA GLY A 14 -3.90 -0.05 5.80
C GLY A 14 -4.66 0.46 7.03
N ALA A 15 -5.97 0.25 7.08
CA ALA A 15 -6.81 0.61 8.24
C ALA A 15 -6.42 -0.20 9.49
N GLY A 16 -6.17 -1.52 9.33
CA GLY A 16 -5.69 -2.36 10.42
C GLY A 16 -4.35 -1.91 10.98
N LEU A 17 -3.40 -1.56 10.10
CA LEU A 17 -2.10 -1.02 10.49
C LEU A 17 -2.26 0.32 11.24
N ALA A 18 -3.13 1.22 10.75
CA ALA A 18 -3.38 2.49 11.42
C ALA A 18 -3.85 2.29 12.86
N THR A 19 -4.75 1.34 13.09
CA THR A 19 -5.26 1.03 14.43
C THR A 19 -4.17 0.48 15.34
N VAL A 20 -3.39 -0.49 14.90
CA VAL A 20 -2.35 -1.13 15.72
C VAL A 20 -1.22 -0.16 16.04
N LEU A 21 -0.71 0.56 15.04
CA LEU A 21 0.41 1.49 15.23
C LEU A 21 0.02 2.72 16.08
N ALA A 22 -1.25 3.13 16.03
CA ALA A 22 -1.75 4.17 16.93
C ALA A 22 -1.82 3.70 18.39
N ALA A 23 -2.19 2.44 18.63
CA ALA A 23 -2.18 1.84 19.96
C ALA A 23 -0.74 1.75 20.55
N ASP A 24 0.27 1.62 19.70
CA ASP A 24 1.69 1.68 20.09
C ASP A 24 2.19 3.13 20.33
N GLY A 25 1.30 4.12 20.31
CA GLY A 25 1.59 5.52 20.62
C GLY A 25 2.19 6.32 19.46
N HIS A 26 2.05 5.87 18.22
CA HIS A 26 2.46 6.62 17.03
C HIS A 26 1.39 7.63 16.57
N HIS A 27 1.80 8.65 15.82
CA HIS A 27 0.88 9.57 15.14
C HIS A 27 0.68 9.12 13.69
N LEU A 28 -0.58 8.90 13.29
CA LEU A 28 -0.91 8.32 11.99
C LEU A 28 -1.40 9.39 11.01
N LEU A 29 -0.77 9.43 9.84
CA LEU A 29 -1.22 10.15 8.66
C LEU A 29 -1.98 9.12 7.80
N VAL A 30 -3.29 9.01 8.04
CA VAL A 30 -4.17 8.03 7.39
C VAL A 30 -4.55 8.59 6.03
N SER A 31 -4.03 8.05 4.94
CA SER A 31 -4.30 8.59 3.62
C SER A 31 -4.97 7.60 2.68
N ASP A 32 -5.88 8.12 1.87
CA ASP A 32 -6.58 7.39 0.82
C ASP A 32 -6.99 8.34 -0.31
N ALA A 33 -7.19 7.83 -1.51
CA ALA A 33 -7.79 8.60 -2.61
C ALA A 33 -9.26 8.96 -2.29
N ASP A 34 -9.95 8.09 -1.53
CA ASP A 34 -11.25 8.37 -0.92
C ASP A 34 -11.03 8.97 0.49
N LEU A 35 -11.12 10.30 0.58
CA LEU A 35 -10.97 11.02 1.84
C LEU A 35 -11.98 10.56 2.90
N ALA A 36 -13.21 10.25 2.52
CA ALA A 36 -14.24 9.81 3.47
C ALA A 36 -13.86 8.47 4.12
N ALA A 37 -13.28 7.54 3.36
CA ALA A 37 -12.75 6.29 3.91
C ALA A 37 -11.55 6.53 4.86
N ALA A 38 -10.65 7.46 4.53
CA ALA A 38 -9.55 7.84 5.42
C ALA A 38 -10.06 8.51 6.71
N GLU A 39 -11.07 9.36 6.62
CA GLU A 39 -11.72 10.00 7.78
C GLU A 39 -12.38 8.96 8.69
N GLN A 40 -13.06 7.97 8.13
CA GLN A 40 -13.68 6.88 8.91
C GLN A 40 -12.63 6.11 9.72
N THR A 41 -11.53 5.72 9.09
CA THR A 41 -10.40 5.05 9.79
C THR A 41 -9.80 5.96 10.87
N THR A 42 -9.60 7.24 10.56
CA THR A 42 -9.09 8.23 11.51
C THR A 42 -10.00 8.38 12.73
N GLN A 43 -11.33 8.42 12.54
CA GLN A 43 -12.31 8.46 13.64
C GLN A 43 -12.23 7.20 14.51
N GLN A 44 -12.09 6.02 13.92
CA GLN A 44 -11.92 4.76 14.66
C GLN A 44 -10.65 4.78 15.52
N VAL A 45 -9.53 5.23 14.97
CA VAL A 45 -8.26 5.37 15.69
C VAL A 45 -8.40 6.34 16.86
N ARG A 46 -9.01 7.51 16.65
CA ARG A 46 -9.23 8.54 17.69
C ARG A 46 -10.19 8.06 18.79
N ALA A 47 -11.26 7.35 18.40
CA ALA A 47 -12.21 6.77 19.35
C ALA A 47 -11.56 5.72 20.26
N ALA A 48 -10.53 5.02 19.77
CA ALA A 48 -9.71 4.11 20.56
C ALA A 48 -8.60 4.81 21.38
N GLY A 49 -8.56 6.15 21.41
CA GLY A 49 -7.57 6.94 22.15
C GLY A 49 -6.26 7.19 21.40
N GLY A 50 -6.16 6.78 20.14
CA GLY A 50 -4.97 6.99 19.30
C GLY A 50 -4.90 8.39 18.70
N SER A 51 -3.73 8.72 18.11
CA SER A 51 -3.46 9.98 17.42
C SER A 51 -3.41 9.77 15.92
N ALA A 52 -4.31 10.40 15.17
CA ALA A 52 -4.36 10.28 13.72
C ALA A 52 -4.97 11.52 13.05
N GLU A 53 -4.64 11.75 11.78
CA GLU A 53 -5.29 12.71 10.89
C GLU A 53 -5.53 12.08 9.52
N ALA A 54 -6.60 12.51 8.84
CA ALA A 54 -6.97 12.04 7.51
C ALA A 54 -6.38 12.94 6.43
N LEU A 55 -5.87 12.34 5.35
CA LEU A 55 -5.32 13.05 4.20
C LEU A 55 -5.91 12.48 2.91
N ALA A 56 -6.43 13.36 2.04
CA ALA A 56 -6.75 12.99 0.67
C ALA A 56 -5.43 12.81 -0.10
N LEU A 57 -5.17 11.61 -0.65
CA LEU A 57 -3.93 11.32 -1.34
C LEU A 57 -4.15 10.28 -2.45
N ASP A 58 -4.06 10.72 -3.70
CA ASP A 58 -3.94 9.85 -4.86
C ASP A 58 -2.45 9.62 -5.17
N VAL A 59 -2.00 8.37 -5.03
CA VAL A 59 -0.60 7.98 -5.27
C VAL A 59 -0.18 8.09 -6.73
N THR A 60 -1.13 8.23 -7.66
CA THR A 60 -0.88 8.39 -9.10
C THR A 60 -0.65 9.85 -9.51
N ASP A 61 -0.97 10.80 -8.62
CA ASP A 61 -0.87 12.25 -8.88
C ASP A 61 0.17 12.92 -7.98
N GLU A 62 1.23 13.44 -8.57
CA GLU A 62 2.30 14.14 -7.84
C GLU A 62 1.80 15.42 -7.16
N HIS A 63 0.80 16.09 -7.72
CA HIS A 63 0.21 17.28 -7.10
C HIS A 63 -0.58 16.90 -5.84
N SER A 64 -1.37 15.84 -5.90
CA SER A 64 -2.08 15.28 -4.74
C SER A 64 -1.10 14.87 -3.63
N ILE A 65 0.01 14.20 -3.98
CA ILE A 65 1.06 13.83 -3.04
C ILE A 65 1.64 15.07 -2.34
N ALA A 66 2.00 16.10 -3.12
CA ALA A 66 2.57 17.33 -2.60
C ALA A 66 1.60 18.07 -1.66
N GLN A 67 0.32 18.16 -2.04
CA GLN A 67 -0.74 18.76 -1.21
C GLN A 67 -0.94 18.00 0.10
N ALA A 68 -1.02 16.66 0.05
CA ALA A 68 -1.18 15.84 1.24
C ALA A 68 0.00 15.99 2.22
N LEU A 69 1.24 15.99 1.71
CA LEU A 69 2.43 16.18 2.54
C LEU A 69 2.51 17.59 3.14
N ALA A 70 2.07 18.62 2.39
CA ALA A 70 2.01 20.01 2.90
C ALA A 70 0.90 20.22 3.93
N ALA A 71 -0.22 19.48 3.83
CA ALA A 71 -1.33 19.55 4.79
C ALA A 71 -1.08 18.75 6.07
N ALA A 72 -0.15 17.79 6.04
CA ALA A 72 0.19 16.97 7.19
C ALA A 72 0.73 17.82 8.35
N SER A 73 0.20 17.60 9.56
CA SER A 73 0.63 18.33 10.77
C SER A 73 2.08 18.03 11.17
N ARG A 74 2.64 16.92 10.67
CA ARG A 74 4.01 16.45 10.90
C ARG A 74 4.58 15.80 9.65
N ALA A 75 5.84 16.06 9.36
CA ALA A 75 6.54 15.33 8.29
C ALA A 75 6.59 13.82 8.61
N PRO A 76 6.33 12.94 7.63
CA PRO A 76 6.38 11.50 7.86
C PRO A 76 7.81 11.03 8.10
N GLU A 77 8.04 10.37 9.23
CA GLU A 77 9.28 9.65 9.57
C GLU A 77 9.22 8.19 9.09
N VAL A 78 8.02 7.66 8.92
CA VAL A 78 7.77 6.31 8.38
C VAL A 78 6.76 6.43 7.25
N LEU A 79 7.06 5.80 6.12
CA LEU A 79 6.16 5.65 4.98
C LEU A 79 5.75 4.19 4.83
N VAL A 80 4.46 3.91 4.81
CA VAL A 80 3.90 2.60 4.46
C VAL A 80 3.18 2.72 3.11
N ASN A 81 3.82 2.26 2.05
CA ASN A 81 3.23 2.14 0.72
C ASN A 81 2.32 0.92 0.68
N ASN A 82 1.04 1.10 0.99
CA ASN A 82 0.04 0.04 1.08
C ASN A 82 -1.02 0.15 -0.02
N ALA A 83 -1.24 1.32 -0.62
CA ALA A 83 -2.22 1.50 -1.69
C ALA A 83 -2.09 0.41 -2.77
N GLY A 84 -3.21 -0.21 -3.13
CA GLY A 84 -3.19 -1.29 -4.08
C GLY A 84 -4.55 -1.59 -4.67
N LEU A 85 -4.51 -2.10 -5.91
CA LEU A 85 -5.66 -2.52 -6.68
C LEU A 85 -5.46 -3.95 -7.17
N GLN A 86 -6.55 -4.63 -7.51
CA GLN A 86 -6.49 -5.94 -8.13
C GLN A 86 -7.50 -6.05 -9.26
N GLN A 87 -7.08 -6.77 -10.30
CA GLN A 87 -7.93 -7.26 -11.37
C GLN A 87 -7.38 -8.60 -11.86
N VAL A 88 -8.28 -9.53 -12.12
CA VAL A 88 -7.97 -10.89 -12.59
C VAL A 88 -8.49 -11.02 -14.01
N ALA A 89 -7.61 -11.33 -14.96
CA ALA A 89 -7.94 -11.62 -16.36
C ALA A 89 -6.77 -12.36 -17.04
N PRO A 90 -7.02 -13.19 -18.06
CA PRO A 90 -5.99 -13.64 -18.99
C PRO A 90 -5.25 -12.44 -19.58
N LEU A 91 -3.95 -12.57 -19.88
CA LEU A 91 -3.17 -11.44 -20.35
C LEU A 91 -3.70 -10.89 -21.70
N GLU A 92 -4.13 -11.76 -22.59
CA GLU A 92 -4.69 -11.42 -23.91
C GLU A 92 -6.03 -10.65 -23.81
N GLU A 93 -6.76 -10.80 -22.70
CA GLU A 93 -8.04 -10.10 -22.43
C GLU A 93 -7.89 -8.95 -21.45
N PHE A 94 -6.66 -8.74 -20.90
CA PHE A 94 -6.45 -7.74 -19.86
C PHE A 94 -6.51 -6.32 -20.46
N PRO A 95 -7.44 -5.44 -20.02
CA PRO A 95 -7.48 -4.07 -20.53
C PRO A 95 -6.20 -3.33 -20.17
N MET A 96 -5.40 -2.93 -21.17
CA MET A 96 -4.08 -2.33 -20.96
C MET A 96 -4.10 -1.03 -20.14
N GLN A 97 -5.18 -0.25 -20.22
CA GLN A 97 -5.37 0.92 -19.34
C GLN A 97 -5.47 0.53 -17.87
N ARG A 98 -6.17 -0.58 -17.56
CA ARG A 98 -6.25 -1.11 -16.20
C ARG A 98 -4.93 -1.72 -15.76
N TRP A 99 -4.24 -2.40 -16.67
CA TRP A 99 -2.90 -2.95 -16.40
C TRP A 99 -1.94 -1.82 -16.00
N ALA A 100 -1.89 -0.74 -16.78
CA ALA A 100 -1.08 0.45 -16.50
C ALA A 100 -1.47 1.10 -15.17
N LEU A 101 -2.77 1.24 -14.88
CA LEU A 101 -3.23 1.81 -13.61
C LEU A 101 -2.79 0.97 -12.40
N LEU A 102 -2.85 -0.37 -12.49
CA LEU A 102 -2.39 -1.23 -11.39
C LEU A 102 -0.90 -1.03 -11.10
N VAL A 103 -0.08 -0.97 -12.15
CA VAL A 103 1.36 -0.69 -12.01
C VAL A 103 1.60 0.72 -11.48
N ASP A 104 0.86 1.69 -11.98
CA ASP A 104 1.00 3.09 -11.57
C ASP A 104 0.67 3.27 -10.08
N VAL A 105 -0.44 2.71 -9.60
CA VAL A 105 -0.80 2.75 -8.18
C VAL A 105 0.21 2.03 -7.30
N MET A 106 0.55 0.77 -7.63
CA MET A 106 1.28 -0.11 -6.70
C MET A 106 2.79 0.03 -6.76
N LEU A 107 3.36 0.38 -7.90
CA LEU A 107 4.82 0.49 -8.09
C LEU A 107 5.26 1.94 -8.28
N THR A 108 4.74 2.63 -9.28
CA THR A 108 5.14 4.00 -9.57
C THR A 108 4.72 4.95 -8.45
N GLY A 109 3.53 4.76 -7.88
CA GLY A 109 3.05 5.52 -6.72
C GLY A 109 3.94 5.35 -5.49
N ALA A 110 4.38 4.13 -5.20
CA ALA A 110 5.35 3.88 -4.13
C ALA A 110 6.69 4.58 -4.39
N ALA A 111 7.15 4.61 -5.64
CA ALA A 111 8.37 5.34 -6.02
C ALA A 111 8.20 6.86 -5.88
N ARG A 112 7.08 7.43 -6.34
CA ARG A 112 6.76 8.86 -6.17
C ARG A 112 6.76 9.29 -4.71
N LEU A 113 6.06 8.53 -3.87
CA LEU A 113 5.99 8.82 -2.43
C LEU A 113 7.34 8.68 -1.74
N SER A 114 8.07 7.61 -2.02
CA SER A 114 9.44 7.44 -1.49
C SER A 114 10.32 8.62 -1.87
N ARG A 115 10.28 9.05 -3.14
CA ARG A 115 11.00 10.24 -3.62
C ARG A 115 10.59 11.51 -2.86
N ALA A 116 9.31 11.67 -2.59
CA ALA A 116 8.79 12.87 -1.93
C ALA A 116 9.16 12.97 -0.45
N VAL A 117 9.23 11.84 0.28
CA VAL A 117 9.54 11.85 1.73
C VAL A 117 11.03 11.75 2.05
N LEU A 118 11.84 11.17 1.17
CA LEU A 118 13.28 10.95 1.40
C LEU A 118 14.06 12.21 1.80
N PRO A 119 13.87 13.39 1.17
CA PRO A 119 14.59 14.60 1.58
C PRO A 119 14.32 14.97 3.04
N GLY A 120 13.07 14.88 3.49
CA GLY A 120 12.68 15.13 4.89
C GLY A 120 13.28 14.11 5.85
N MET A 121 13.27 12.83 5.48
CA MET A 121 13.88 11.75 6.26
C MET A 121 15.39 11.95 6.39
N ARG A 122 16.09 12.33 5.29
CA ARG A 122 17.54 12.65 5.33
C ARG A 122 17.83 13.84 6.23
N ALA A 123 17.07 14.92 6.11
CA ALA A 123 17.23 16.12 6.95
C ALA A 123 16.96 15.81 8.44
N GLY A 124 16.01 14.92 8.74
CA GLY A 124 15.68 14.46 10.10
C GLY A 124 16.64 13.39 10.64
N GLY A 125 17.54 12.84 9.82
CA GLY A 125 18.49 11.78 10.20
C GLY A 125 17.83 10.43 10.50
N TYR A 126 16.55 10.21 10.10
CA TYR A 126 15.81 8.98 10.34
C TYR A 126 14.74 8.78 9.28
N GLY A 127 14.55 7.53 8.85
CA GLY A 127 13.45 7.16 7.95
C GLY A 127 13.22 5.66 7.87
N ARG A 128 11.95 5.27 7.69
CA ARG A 128 11.57 3.87 7.41
C ARG A 128 10.58 3.85 6.26
N ILE A 129 10.93 3.16 5.18
CA ILE A 129 10.05 2.93 4.04
C ILE A 129 9.65 1.46 4.07
N VAL A 130 8.36 1.20 4.18
CA VAL A 130 7.78 -0.14 4.20
C VAL A 130 6.85 -0.27 3.00
N ASN A 131 7.21 -1.11 2.05
CA ASN A 131 6.38 -1.43 0.91
C ASN A 131 5.54 -2.69 1.22
N ILE A 132 4.22 -2.59 1.10
CA ILE A 132 3.35 -3.76 1.24
C ILE A 132 3.34 -4.52 -0.08
N GLY A 133 4.21 -5.50 -0.15
CA GLY A 133 4.29 -6.48 -1.23
C GLY A 133 3.16 -7.51 -1.16
N SER A 134 3.50 -8.73 -1.47
CA SER A 134 2.62 -9.92 -1.43
C SER A 134 3.49 -11.16 -1.50
N ILE A 135 2.95 -12.33 -1.19
CA ILE A 135 3.55 -13.60 -1.63
C ILE A 135 3.84 -13.56 -3.14
N HIS A 136 3.01 -12.83 -3.90
CA HIS A 136 3.18 -12.60 -5.33
C HIS A 136 4.31 -11.59 -5.69
N SER A 137 5.08 -11.15 -4.73
CA SER A 137 6.38 -10.50 -4.96
C SER A 137 7.51 -11.53 -5.12
N LEU A 138 7.26 -12.79 -4.78
CA LEU A 138 8.23 -13.88 -4.76
C LEU A 138 7.85 -15.00 -5.72
N VAL A 139 6.54 -15.22 -5.93
CA VAL A 139 6.00 -16.26 -6.82
C VAL A 139 4.92 -15.66 -7.72
N ALA A 140 4.56 -16.37 -8.78
CA ALA A 140 3.50 -15.94 -9.70
C ALA A 140 2.19 -16.72 -9.47
N SER A 141 1.10 -16.16 -9.99
CA SER A 141 -0.20 -16.81 -10.12
C SER A 141 -0.82 -16.43 -11.46
N PRO A 142 -1.49 -17.34 -12.16
CA PRO A 142 -2.13 -17.03 -13.44
C PRO A 142 -3.19 -15.92 -13.25
N TYR A 143 -3.43 -15.21 -14.34
CA TYR A 143 -4.47 -14.15 -14.45
C TYR A 143 -4.22 -12.87 -13.62
N LYS A 144 -3.01 -12.70 -13.05
CA LYS A 144 -2.63 -11.56 -12.20
C LYS A 144 -1.40 -10.80 -12.73
N SER A 145 -1.25 -10.71 -14.05
CA SER A 145 -0.02 -10.20 -14.68
C SER A 145 0.42 -8.83 -14.16
N ALA A 146 -0.47 -7.82 -14.15
CA ALA A 146 -0.16 -6.48 -13.65
C ALA A 146 0.21 -6.48 -12.16
N TYR A 147 -0.57 -7.20 -11.36
CA TYR A 147 -0.35 -7.28 -9.92
C TYR A 147 0.99 -7.93 -9.58
N VAL A 148 1.27 -9.09 -10.18
CA VAL A 148 2.53 -9.83 -9.97
C VAL A 148 3.72 -8.98 -10.41
N ALA A 149 3.65 -8.33 -11.58
CA ALA A 149 4.71 -7.46 -12.08
C ALA A 149 4.99 -6.29 -11.11
N ALA A 150 3.93 -5.58 -10.66
CA ALA A 150 4.08 -4.49 -9.72
C ALA A 150 4.65 -4.94 -8.37
N LYS A 151 4.17 -6.07 -7.83
CA LYS A 151 4.62 -6.59 -6.53
C LYS A 151 6.07 -7.12 -6.58
N HIS A 152 6.52 -7.72 -7.67
CA HIS A 152 7.94 -8.04 -7.90
C HIS A 152 8.80 -6.77 -8.01
N GLY A 153 8.30 -5.75 -8.71
CA GLY A 153 8.96 -4.45 -8.85
C GLY A 153 9.23 -3.76 -7.51
N LEU A 154 8.33 -3.89 -6.52
CA LEU A 154 8.52 -3.32 -5.19
C LEU A 154 9.75 -3.88 -4.46
N ILE A 155 10.08 -5.16 -4.66
CA ILE A 155 11.32 -5.74 -4.09
C ILE A 155 12.54 -5.07 -4.71
N GLY A 156 12.53 -4.90 -6.05
CA GLY A 156 13.60 -4.18 -6.74
C GLY A 156 13.78 -2.75 -6.24
N LEU A 157 12.67 -2.02 -6.15
CA LEU A 157 12.65 -0.65 -5.60
C LEU A 157 13.22 -0.60 -4.18
N SER A 158 12.77 -1.49 -3.28
CA SER A 158 13.27 -1.53 -1.89
C SER A 158 14.76 -1.78 -1.82
N LYS A 159 15.29 -2.68 -2.65
CA LYS A 159 16.74 -2.98 -2.69
C LYS A 159 17.56 -1.78 -3.13
N VAL A 160 17.11 -1.05 -4.15
CA VAL A 160 17.79 0.17 -4.62
C VAL A 160 17.75 1.24 -3.54
N LEU A 161 16.58 1.52 -2.97
CA LEU A 161 16.45 2.51 -1.88
C LEU A 161 17.34 2.16 -0.68
N ALA A 162 17.40 0.89 -0.27
CA ALA A 162 18.27 0.46 0.82
C ALA A 162 19.75 0.71 0.54
N LEU A 163 20.20 0.53 -0.71
CA LEU A 163 21.57 0.84 -1.12
C LEU A 163 21.85 2.35 -1.16
N GLU A 164 20.90 3.13 -1.69
CA GLU A 164 21.02 4.59 -1.80
C GLU A 164 20.93 5.33 -0.45
N THR A 165 20.47 4.64 0.60
CA THR A 165 20.36 5.17 1.97
C THR A 165 21.25 4.47 2.98
N ALA A 166 22.21 3.65 2.52
CA ALA A 166 23.12 2.90 3.38
C ALA A 166 24.06 3.76 4.23
N ASP A 167 24.19 5.05 3.89
CA ASP A 167 25.02 6.06 4.57
C ASP A 167 24.30 6.76 5.74
N CYS A 168 23.03 6.44 5.98
CA CYS A 168 22.21 7.11 7.00
C CYS A 168 21.20 6.14 7.65
N ASP A 169 20.55 6.55 8.76
CA ASP A 169 19.53 5.73 9.44
C ASP A 169 18.18 5.76 8.71
N ILE A 170 18.20 5.40 7.42
CA ILE A 170 17.02 5.19 6.60
C ILE A 170 17.03 3.77 6.07
N THR A 171 15.93 3.04 6.22
CA THR A 171 15.79 1.68 5.69
C THR A 171 14.59 1.56 4.77
N ALA A 172 14.69 0.69 3.76
CA ALA A 172 13.60 0.34 2.87
C ALA A 172 13.40 -1.18 2.83
N ASN A 173 12.19 -1.63 3.13
CA ASN A 173 11.85 -3.04 3.21
C ASN A 173 10.53 -3.34 2.49
N THR A 174 10.37 -4.58 2.01
CA THR A 174 9.11 -5.07 1.46
C THR A 174 8.58 -6.18 2.35
N LEU A 175 7.38 -6.00 2.90
CA LEU A 175 6.62 -7.06 3.56
C LEU A 175 5.82 -7.82 2.51
N CYS A 176 5.90 -9.15 2.54
CA CYS A 176 5.24 -10.02 1.57
C CYS A 176 4.16 -10.88 2.24
N PRO A 177 3.00 -10.31 2.61
CA PRO A 177 1.92 -11.07 3.22
C PRO A 177 1.39 -12.13 2.25
N SER A 178 0.91 -13.23 2.80
CA SER A 178 0.05 -14.18 2.11
C SER A 178 -1.39 -13.63 2.07
N TYR A 179 -2.38 -14.49 2.05
CA TYR A 179 -3.78 -14.04 2.00
C TYR A 179 -4.23 -13.48 3.35
N VAL A 180 -4.56 -12.20 3.36
CA VAL A 180 -5.18 -11.51 4.49
C VAL A 180 -6.63 -11.23 4.12
N ARG A 181 -7.58 -11.67 4.94
CA ARG A 181 -9.00 -11.46 4.68
C ARG A 181 -9.35 -9.97 4.71
N THR A 182 -9.54 -9.40 3.54
CA THR A 182 -9.82 -7.97 3.32
C THR A 182 -10.92 -7.84 2.26
N PRO A 183 -11.59 -6.69 2.15
CA PRO A 183 -12.55 -6.44 1.08
C PRO A 183 -11.95 -6.64 -0.33
N LEU A 184 -10.64 -6.39 -0.50
CA LEU A 184 -9.94 -6.64 -1.76
C LEU A 184 -9.89 -8.15 -2.08
N VAL A 185 -9.56 -8.98 -1.09
CA VAL A 185 -9.45 -10.43 -1.26
C VAL A 185 -10.84 -11.06 -1.45
N GLU A 186 -11.85 -10.59 -0.75
CA GLU A 186 -13.22 -11.11 -0.92
C GLU A 186 -13.75 -10.87 -2.34
N ARG A 187 -13.54 -9.66 -2.89
CA ARG A 187 -13.84 -9.38 -4.31
C ARG A 187 -13.04 -10.26 -5.27
N GLN A 188 -11.77 -10.51 -4.96
CA GLN A 188 -10.89 -11.32 -5.76
C GLN A 188 -11.33 -12.80 -5.83
N ILE A 189 -11.89 -13.36 -4.76
CA ILE A 189 -12.40 -14.73 -4.74
C ILE A 189 -13.50 -14.91 -5.80
N ALA A 190 -14.49 -14.02 -5.83
CA ALA A 190 -15.57 -14.04 -6.81
C ALA A 190 -15.05 -13.91 -8.26
N ASP A 191 -14.10 -13.00 -8.50
CA ASP A 191 -13.49 -12.80 -9.82
C ASP A 191 -12.69 -14.02 -10.29
N GLN A 192 -11.94 -14.66 -9.40
CA GLN A 192 -11.19 -15.88 -9.74
C GLN A 192 -12.09 -17.08 -9.98
N ALA A 193 -13.13 -17.28 -9.18
CA ALA A 193 -14.11 -18.34 -9.39
C ALA A 193 -14.74 -18.20 -10.78
N ARG A 194 -15.14 -16.99 -11.15
CA ARG A 194 -15.71 -16.70 -12.47
C ARG A 194 -14.71 -16.97 -13.61
N THR A 195 -13.47 -16.47 -13.50
CA THR A 195 -12.44 -16.62 -14.54
C THR A 195 -12.02 -18.08 -14.74
N ARG A 196 -12.07 -18.90 -13.68
CA ARG A 196 -11.71 -20.33 -13.73
C ARG A 196 -12.89 -21.25 -13.97
N GLY A 197 -14.13 -20.74 -13.95
CA GLY A 197 -15.35 -21.55 -14.10
C GLY A 197 -15.59 -22.53 -12.94
N ILE A 198 -15.14 -22.16 -11.71
CA ILE A 198 -15.29 -22.98 -10.49
C ILE A 198 -16.22 -22.29 -9.49
N ALA A 199 -16.75 -23.05 -8.53
CA ALA A 199 -17.51 -22.48 -7.43
C ALA A 199 -16.61 -21.64 -6.49
N GLU A 200 -17.17 -20.61 -5.84
CA GLU A 200 -16.41 -19.73 -4.94
C GLU A 200 -15.72 -20.50 -3.80
N ASP A 201 -16.38 -21.52 -3.24
CA ASP A 201 -15.81 -22.38 -2.19
C ASP A 201 -14.58 -23.18 -2.67
N ALA A 202 -14.57 -23.59 -3.94
CA ALA A 202 -13.41 -24.21 -4.57
C ALA A 202 -12.30 -23.20 -4.82
N GLY A 203 -12.66 -21.96 -5.18
CA GLY A 203 -11.72 -20.85 -5.35
C GLY A 203 -10.91 -20.57 -4.09
N ILE A 204 -11.51 -20.64 -2.91
CA ILE A 204 -10.81 -20.49 -1.64
C ILE A 204 -9.80 -21.62 -1.42
N ARG A 205 -10.17 -22.87 -1.68
CA ARG A 205 -9.31 -24.04 -1.44
C ARG A 205 -8.19 -24.17 -2.45
N GLU A 206 -8.46 -23.90 -3.72
CA GLU A 206 -7.50 -24.14 -4.82
C GLU A 206 -6.57 -22.92 -5.09
N VAL A 207 -6.94 -21.76 -4.60
CA VAL A 207 -6.24 -20.50 -4.92
C VAL A 207 -5.57 -19.88 -3.70
N MET A 208 -6.07 -20.15 -2.50
CA MET A 208 -5.62 -19.52 -1.27
C MET A 208 -4.88 -20.46 -0.31
N LEU A 209 -4.96 -21.77 -0.53
CA LEU A 209 -4.22 -22.78 0.22
C LEU A 209 -3.21 -23.51 -0.66
#